data_a0da92517cfff1e5aa4a85c87f6d5b37
#
_entry.id   a0da92517cfff1e5aa4a85c87f6d5b37
#
_cell.length_a   1.000
_cell.length_b   1.000
_cell.length_c   1.000
_cell.angle_alpha   90.00
_cell.angle_beta   90.00
_cell.angle_gamma   90.00
#
_symmetry.space_group_name_H-M   'P 1'
#
loop_
_entity.id
_entity.type
_entity.pdbx_description
1 polymer ?
#
loop_
_entity_poly.entity_id
_entity_poly.type
_entity_poly.pdbx_seq_one_letter_code
_entity_poly.pdbx_strand_id
1 'polypeptide(L)'
;LPRFGALGTDDIQEKKPGDLVTVADRDAEVELARVLREADPGVLVVGEEGVFTDPSSLEALPYAEHAWVIDPVDGTRNFARGRADFAVMLAEVRSAQTVRGWIWQPIHSRLYVVERGAGVTCNGVQLDPPPPSPRDVPLGASYLPVPGEEHAEVELVRSWGSCGIDYPKLIAGELDFLCYRSMFPWDHLPGALMVTELGGRIATDTGADYHAGVIGRRLVSATDPHLWQVARD
;
A
#
# COMPACT_ATOMS: atom_id res chain seq x y z
N LEU A 1 -5.44 -17.90 0.78
CA LEU A 1 -6.88 -18.13 0.50
C LEU A 1 -7.51 -19.25 1.33
N PRO A 2 -6.85 -20.38 1.66
CA PRO A 2 -7.51 -21.49 2.38
C PRO A 2 -8.15 -21.11 3.72
N ARG A 3 -7.63 -20.05 4.36
CA ARG A 3 -8.16 -19.54 5.64
C ARG A 3 -9.22 -18.43 5.49
N PHE A 4 -9.42 -17.89 4.29
CA PHE A 4 -10.41 -16.84 4.05
C PHE A 4 -11.84 -17.36 4.28
N GLY A 5 -12.58 -16.67 5.16
CA GLY A 5 -13.92 -17.09 5.56
C GLY A 5 -13.98 -18.33 6.45
N ALA A 6 -12.83 -18.85 6.92
CA ALA A 6 -12.70 -20.05 7.74
C ALA A 6 -11.94 -19.81 9.06
N LEU A 7 -11.71 -18.54 9.46
CA LEU A 7 -11.05 -18.19 10.71
C LEU A 7 -11.96 -18.46 11.92
N GLY A 8 -11.42 -19.14 12.91
CA GLY A 8 -12.00 -19.23 14.25
C GLY A 8 -11.59 -18.01 15.11
N THR A 9 -12.21 -17.89 16.28
CA THR A 9 -11.92 -16.81 17.24
C THR A 9 -10.44 -16.81 17.66
N ASP A 10 -9.86 -18.00 17.84
CA ASP A 10 -8.47 -18.16 18.27
C ASP A 10 -7.43 -17.84 17.16
N ASP A 11 -7.89 -17.77 15.90
CA ASP A 11 -7.06 -17.46 14.75
C ASP A 11 -6.82 -15.93 14.59
N ILE A 12 -7.54 -15.10 15.36
CA ILE A 12 -7.50 -13.65 15.29
C ILE A 12 -6.96 -13.10 16.60
N GLN A 13 -5.93 -12.25 16.53
CA GLN A 13 -5.36 -11.57 17.68
C GLN A 13 -5.36 -10.07 17.44
N GLU A 14 -5.36 -9.29 18.51
CA GLU A 14 -5.23 -7.84 18.48
C GLU A 14 -3.82 -7.47 18.94
N LYS A 15 -3.02 -6.88 18.03
CA LYS A 15 -1.65 -6.39 18.34
C LYS A 15 -1.70 -5.14 19.23
N LYS A 16 -2.64 -4.24 18.92
CA LYS A 16 -2.96 -2.99 19.63
C LYS A 16 -4.44 -2.71 19.44
N PRO A 17 -5.09 -1.85 20.23
CA PRO A 17 -6.50 -1.51 20.04
C PRO A 17 -6.82 -1.14 18.58
N GLY A 18 -7.62 -1.97 17.92
CA GLY A 18 -8.01 -1.82 16.53
C GLY A 18 -7.02 -2.33 15.48
N ASP A 19 -5.88 -2.89 15.86
CA ASP A 19 -4.86 -3.46 14.97
C ASP A 19 -4.89 -4.99 15.07
N LEU A 20 -5.45 -5.64 14.07
CA LEU A 20 -5.65 -7.08 14.04
C LEU A 20 -4.53 -7.79 13.29
N VAL A 21 -4.21 -9.00 13.74
CA VAL A 21 -3.39 -9.97 13.03
C VAL A 21 -4.08 -11.32 13.06
N THR A 22 -3.97 -12.08 11.99
CA THR A 22 -4.47 -13.45 11.93
C THR A 22 -3.32 -14.45 11.75
N VAL A 23 -3.60 -15.72 11.95
CA VAL A 23 -2.64 -16.78 11.61
C VAL A 23 -2.29 -16.79 10.12
N ALA A 24 -3.18 -16.27 9.26
CA ALA A 24 -2.92 -16.18 7.83
C ALA A 24 -1.85 -15.15 7.49
N ASP A 25 -1.81 -14.00 8.20
CA ASP A 25 -0.78 -12.96 8.03
C ASP A 25 0.60 -13.54 8.36
N ARG A 26 0.73 -14.18 9.52
CA ARG A 26 2.00 -14.78 9.97
C ARG A 26 2.48 -15.90 9.06
N ASP A 27 1.59 -16.85 8.70
CA ASP A 27 1.93 -17.96 7.82
C ASP A 27 2.37 -17.47 6.44
N ALA A 28 1.68 -16.45 5.89
CA ALA A 28 1.98 -15.88 4.59
C ALA A 28 3.32 -15.12 4.61
N GLU A 29 3.59 -14.33 5.64
CA GLU A 29 4.87 -13.61 5.76
C GLU A 29 6.05 -14.58 5.87
N VAL A 30 5.94 -15.60 6.72
CA VAL A 30 6.98 -16.62 6.89
C VAL A 30 7.29 -17.32 5.57
N GLU A 31 6.26 -17.72 4.82
CA GLU A 31 6.45 -18.43 3.55
C GLU A 31 7.04 -17.51 2.46
N LEU A 32 6.54 -16.27 2.33
CA LEU A 32 7.09 -15.29 1.39
C LEU A 32 8.55 -14.96 1.73
N ALA A 33 8.86 -14.69 3.00
CA ALA A 33 10.22 -14.44 3.43
C ALA A 33 11.16 -15.60 3.19
N ARG A 34 10.69 -16.84 3.38
CA ARG A 34 11.48 -18.06 3.08
C ARG A 34 11.84 -18.13 1.60
N VAL A 35 10.85 -17.99 0.71
CA VAL A 35 11.06 -18.04 -0.75
C VAL A 35 12.02 -16.95 -1.22
N LEU A 36 11.87 -15.72 -0.72
CA LEU A 36 12.71 -14.59 -1.09
C LEU A 36 14.18 -14.81 -0.64
N ARG A 37 14.39 -15.31 0.59
CA ARG A 37 15.74 -15.61 1.10
C ARG A 37 16.38 -16.82 0.43
N GLU A 38 15.59 -17.78 -0.05
CA GLU A 38 16.12 -18.89 -0.85
C GLU A 38 16.60 -18.42 -2.23
N ALA A 39 15.87 -17.46 -2.84
CA ALA A 39 16.25 -16.88 -4.13
C ALA A 39 17.47 -15.95 -4.03
N ASP A 40 17.60 -15.21 -2.92
CA ASP A 40 18.70 -14.28 -2.65
C ASP A 40 19.16 -14.40 -1.19
N PRO A 41 20.10 -15.32 -0.89
CA PRO A 41 20.61 -15.51 0.45
C PRO A 41 21.31 -14.27 0.98
N GLY A 42 20.84 -13.76 2.12
CA GLY A 42 21.36 -12.55 2.77
C GLY A 42 20.59 -11.27 2.45
N VAL A 43 19.56 -11.33 1.60
CA VAL A 43 18.69 -10.19 1.33
C VAL A 43 17.94 -9.78 2.61
N LEU A 44 17.81 -8.46 2.82
CA LEU A 44 16.95 -7.93 3.88
C LEU A 44 15.48 -8.18 3.50
N VAL A 45 14.73 -8.78 4.42
CA VAL A 45 13.27 -8.91 4.27
C VAL A 45 12.61 -8.18 5.42
N VAL A 46 11.77 -7.21 5.10
CA VAL A 46 10.99 -6.37 6.03
C VAL A 46 9.53 -6.73 5.85
N GLY A 47 8.95 -7.40 6.84
CA GLY A 47 7.54 -7.74 6.87
C GLY A 47 6.82 -7.03 8.00
N GLU A 48 5.53 -6.75 7.83
CA GLU A 48 4.71 -6.08 8.84
C GLU A 48 4.76 -6.82 10.18
N GLU A 49 4.58 -8.14 10.16
CA GLU A 49 4.47 -8.96 11.37
C GLU A 49 5.84 -9.16 12.04
N GLY A 50 6.90 -9.28 11.22
CA GLY A 50 8.28 -9.35 11.69
C GLY A 50 8.73 -8.07 12.39
N VAL A 51 8.41 -6.91 11.81
CA VAL A 51 8.72 -5.59 12.39
C VAL A 51 8.00 -5.36 13.71
N PHE A 52 6.78 -5.87 13.86
CA PHE A 52 6.07 -5.78 15.13
C PHE A 52 6.82 -6.53 16.26
N THR A 53 7.51 -7.61 15.93
CA THR A 53 8.30 -8.42 16.88
C THR A 53 9.70 -7.85 17.07
N ASP A 54 10.36 -7.45 15.97
CA ASP A 54 11.71 -6.89 15.94
C ASP A 54 11.80 -5.76 14.90
N PRO A 55 11.83 -4.48 15.31
CA PRO A 55 11.88 -3.34 14.40
C PRO A 55 13.22 -3.15 13.67
N SER A 56 14.26 -3.92 14.00
CA SER A 56 15.61 -3.75 13.45
C SER A 56 15.65 -3.83 11.92
N SER A 57 14.80 -4.67 11.31
CA SER A 57 14.71 -4.79 9.84
C SER A 57 14.16 -3.51 9.20
N LEU A 58 13.19 -2.85 9.82
CA LEU A 58 12.66 -1.58 9.36
C LEU A 58 13.69 -0.46 9.49
N GLU A 59 14.43 -0.43 10.60
CA GLU A 59 15.50 0.54 10.84
C GLU A 59 16.64 0.39 9.83
N ALA A 60 16.91 -0.83 9.38
CA ALA A 60 17.95 -1.12 8.38
C ALA A 60 17.51 -0.80 6.94
N LEU A 61 16.21 -0.77 6.65
CA LEU A 61 15.66 -0.62 5.29
C LEU A 61 16.21 0.59 4.50
N PRO A 62 16.35 1.80 5.08
CA PRO A 62 16.87 2.96 4.35
C PRO A 62 18.33 2.81 3.88
N TYR A 63 19.08 1.91 4.50
CA TYR A 63 20.51 1.71 4.28
C TYR A 63 20.81 0.42 3.51
N ALA A 64 19.80 -0.40 3.28
CA ALA A 64 19.97 -1.67 2.58
C ALA A 64 20.25 -1.44 1.09
N GLU A 65 21.27 -2.14 0.57
CA GLU A 65 21.54 -2.16 -0.88
C GLU A 65 20.40 -2.87 -1.63
N HIS A 66 19.89 -3.96 -1.05
CA HIS A 66 18.74 -4.72 -1.57
C HIS A 66 17.85 -5.19 -0.43
N ALA A 67 16.54 -4.97 -0.59
CA ALA A 67 15.54 -5.43 0.36
C ALA A 67 14.23 -5.82 -0.33
N TRP A 68 13.48 -6.69 0.33
CA TRP A 68 12.07 -6.97 0.05
C TRP A 68 11.21 -6.44 1.19
N VAL A 69 10.09 -5.83 0.85
CA VAL A 69 9.11 -5.33 1.82
C VAL A 69 7.79 -6.02 1.56
N ILE A 70 7.18 -6.60 2.61
CA ILE A 70 6.00 -7.47 2.53
C ILE A 70 4.90 -6.95 3.43
N ASP A 71 3.68 -6.84 2.87
CA ASP A 71 2.44 -6.91 3.63
C ASP A 71 1.75 -8.22 3.26
N PRO A 72 1.67 -9.17 4.17
CA PRO A 72 1.12 -10.49 3.87
C PRO A 72 -0.41 -10.47 3.69
N VAL A 73 -1.11 -9.58 4.38
CA VAL A 73 -2.58 -9.39 4.26
C VAL A 73 -2.93 -7.94 4.56
N ASP A 74 -2.65 -7.05 3.63
CA ASP A 74 -3.15 -5.66 3.70
C ASP A 74 -4.68 -5.65 3.76
N GLY A 75 -5.21 -5.03 4.79
CA GLY A 75 -6.63 -5.09 5.09
C GLY A 75 -7.03 -6.29 5.96
N THR A 76 -6.20 -6.69 6.94
CA THR A 76 -6.45 -7.79 7.89
C THR A 76 -7.84 -7.76 8.52
N ARG A 77 -8.37 -6.56 8.81
CA ARG A 77 -9.74 -6.41 9.35
C ARG A 77 -10.82 -6.87 8.36
N ASN A 78 -10.63 -6.59 7.06
CA ASN A 78 -11.53 -7.06 6.01
C ASN A 78 -11.43 -8.56 5.85
N PHE A 79 -10.20 -9.08 5.80
CA PHE A 79 -9.93 -10.52 5.75
C PHE A 79 -10.58 -11.27 6.90
N ALA A 80 -10.39 -10.81 8.13
CA ALA A 80 -10.97 -11.42 9.34
C ALA A 80 -12.51 -11.42 9.34
N ARG A 81 -13.13 -10.45 8.64
CA ARG A 81 -14.59 -10.35 8.50
C ARG A 81 -15.14 -11.03 7.24
N GLY A 82 -14.31 -11.75 6.47
CA GLY A 82 -14.72 -12.40 5.23
C GLY A 82 -15.10 -11.39 4.12
N ARG A 83 -14.56 -10.16 4.16
CA ARG A 83 -14.77 -9.16 3.12
C ARG A 83 -13.72 -9.31 2.04
N ALA A 84 -14.10 -9.08 0.79
CA ALA A 84 -13.24 -9.29 -0.38
C ALA A 84 -12.12 -8.24 -0.54
N ASP A 85 -12.21 -7.10 0.15
CA ASP A 85 -11.32 -5.95 -0.02
C ASP A 85 -10.07 -6.08 0.85
N PHE A 86 -9.17 -6.98 0.45
CA PHE A 86 -7.83 -7.16 0.99
C PHE A 86 -6.86 -7.55 -0.12
N ALA A 87 -5.57 -7.37 0.15
CA ALA A 87 -4.52 -7.68 -0.82
C ALA A 87 -3.30 -8.30 -0.14
N VAL A 88 -2.40 -8.87 -0.94
CA VAL A 88 -1.01 -9.16 -0.59
C VAL A 88 -0.16 -8.13 -1.31
N MET A 89 0.75 -7.46 -0.60
CA MET A 89 1.59 -6.43 -1.17
C MET A 89 3.06 -6.80 -1.03
N LEU A 90 3.84 -6.58 -2.10
CA LEU A 90 5.27 -6.84 -2.14
C LEU A 90 5.99 -5.72 -2.87
N ALA A 91 7.12 -5.27 -2.35
CA ALA A 91 8.02 -4.33 -3.02
C ALA A 91 9.46 -4.82 -3.00
N GLU A 92 10.14 -4.67 -4.13
CA GLU A 92 11.59 -4.77 -4.22
C GLU A 92 12.20 -3.38 -4.10
N VAL A 93 13.14 -3.25 -3.17
CA VAL A 93 13.82 -1.98 -2.86
C VAL A 93 15.31 -2.13 -3.13
N ARG A 94 15.89 -1.17 -3.85
CA ARG A 94 17.34 -1.07 -4.04
C ARG A 94 17.79 0.34 -3.66
N SER A 95 18.74 0.43 -2.73
CA SER A 95 19.26 1.72 -2.24
C SER A 95 18.14 2.70 -1.90
N ALA A 96 17.21 2.27 -1.05
CA ALA A 96 16.00 2.98 -0.60
C ALA A 96 14.96 3.31 -1.70
N GLN A 97 15.20 2.96 -2.97
CA GLN A 97 14.24 3.19 -4.04
C GLN A 97 13.46 1.92 -4.37
N THR A 98 12.13 2.03 -4.47
CA THR A 98 11.31 0.93 -4.98
C THR A 98 11.59 0.74 -6.46
N VAL A 99 12.00 -0.46 -6.86
CA VAL A 99 12.29 -0.79 -8.27
C VAL A 99 11.22 -1.65 -8.90
N ARG A 100 10.53 -2.49 -8.09
CA ARG A 100 9.37 -3.28 -8.51
C ARG A 100 8.34 -3.34 -7.39
N GLY A 101 7.09 -3.55 -7.76
CA GLY A 101 6.00 -3.72 -6.80
C GLY A 101 4.91 -4.64 -7.33
N TRP A 102 4.26 -5.34 -6.41
CA TRP A 102 3.13 -6.22 -6.69
C TRP A 102 2.00 -5.94 -5.70
N ILE A 103 0.78 -5.88 -6.22
CA ILE A 103 -0.45 -5.87 -5.43
C ILE A 103 -1.33 -6.99 -5.95
N TRP A 104 -1.51 -8.04 -5.15
CA TRP A 104 -2.39 -9.14 -5.47
C TRP A 104 -3.68 -9.05 -4.67
N GLN A 105 -4.82 -8.92 -5.38
CA GLN A 105 -6.18 -8.92 -4.83
C GLN A 105 -6.82 -10.30 -5.05
N PRO A 106 -6.71 -11.24 -4.10
CA PRO A 106 -7.03 -12.64 -4.34
C PRO A 106 -8.48 -12.90 -4.74
N ILE A 107 -9.43 -12.22 -4.11
CA ILE A 107 -10.86 -12.43 -4.37
C ILE A 107 -11.28 -11.77 -5.69
N HIS A 108 -10.68 -10.65 -6.02
CA HIS A 108 -10.93 -9.95 -7.29
C HIS A 108 -10.15 -10.54 -8.47
N SER A 109 -9.24 -11.51 -8.22
CA SER A 109 -8.36 -12.13 -9.22
C SER A 109 -7.59 -11.08 -10.05
N ARG A 110 -7.08 -10.03 -9.39
CA ARG A 110 -6.33 -8.95 -10.01
C ARG A 110 -4.91 -8.91 -9.45
N LEU A 111 -3.92 -9.07 -10.34
CA LEU A 111 -2.50 -8.90 -10.04
C LEU A 111 -2.01 -7.64 -10.74
N TYR A 112 -1.71 -6.62 -9.95
CA TYR A 112 -1.02 -5.42 -10.41
C TYR A 112 0.47 -5.61 -10.23
N VAL A 113 1.24 -5.30 -11.27
CA VAL A 113 2.71 -5.34 -11.27
C VAL A 113 3.23 -4.04 -11.80
N VAL A 114 4.21 -3.48 -11.12
CA VAL A 114 4.92 -2.26 -11.54
C VAL A 114 6.43 -2.50 -11.55
N GLU A 115 7.09 -1.97 -12.56
CA GLU A 115 8.56 -1.90 -12.61
C GLU A 115 8.97 -0.48 -13.00
N ARG A 116 9.96 0.04 -12.30
CA ARG A 116 10.47 1.41 -12.52
C ARG A 116 10.94 1.59 -13.97
N GLY A 117 10.35 2.59 -14.66
CA GLY A 117 10.62 2.89 -16.06
C GLY A 117 9.96 1.94 -17.07
N ALA A 118 9.16 0.95 -16.62
CA ALA A 118 8.44 0.02 -17.49
C ALA A 118 6.91 0.14 -17.35
N GLY A 119 6.43 0.96 -16.40
CA GLY A 119 5.02 1.22 -16.18
C GLY A 119 4.32 0.15 -15.34
N VAL A 120 3.00 0.10 -15.45
CA VAL A 120 2.12 -0.74 -14.61
C VAL A 120 1.30 -1.68 -15.46
N THR A 121 1.16 -2.93 -15.03
CA THR A 121 0.26 -3.91 -15.66
C THR A 121 -0.79 -4.41 -14.66
N CYS A 122 -1.97 -4.78 -15.15
CA CYS A 122 -2.96 -5.56 -14.42
C CYS A 122 -3.22 -6.86 -15.17
N ASN A 123 -2.98 -8.01 -14.52
CA ASN A 123 -3.08 -9.34 -15.15
C ASN A 123 -2.30 -9.43 -16.48
N GLY A 124 -1.13 -8.79 -16.55
CA GLY A 124 -0.27 -8.76 -17.73
C GLY A 124 -0.69 -7.77 -18.83
N VAL A 125 -1.77 -7.03 -18.64
CA VAL A 125 -2.21 -5.97 -19.57
C VAL A 125 -1.67 -4.62 -19.07
N GLN A 126 -0.96 -3.91 -19.96
CA GLN A 126 -0.42 -2.57 -19.67
C GLN A 126 -1.55 -1.59 -19.34
N LEU A 127 -1.36 -0.80 -18.29
CA LEU A 127 -2.27 0.28 -17.93
C LEU A 127 -1.75 1.61 -18.48
N ASP A 128 -2.68 2.39 -19.02
CA ASP A 128 -2.43 3.79 -19.37
C ASP A 128 -2.62 4.69 -18.13
N PRO A 129 -2.00 5.87 -18.09
CA PRO A 129 -2.34 6.90 -17.11
C PRO A 129 -3.85 7.16 -17.06
N PRO A 130 -4.44 7.35 -15.88
CA PRO A 130 -5.85 7.67 -15.79
C PRO A 130 -6.15 8.98 -16.54
N PRO A 131 -7.32 9.10 -17.20
CA PRO A 131 -7.71 10.36 -17.82
C PRO A 131 -7.84 11.45 -16.75
N PRO A 132 -7.73 12.73 -17.14
CA PRO A 132 -8.01 13.83 -16.24
C PRO A 132 -9.35 13.65 -15.53
N SER A 133 -9.41 14.02 -14.26
CA SER A 133 -10.66 13.91 -13.49
C SER A 133 -11.79 14.64 -14.18
N PRO A 134 -12.96 14.01 -14.36
CA PRO A 134 -14.14 14.68 -14.89
C PRO A 134 -14.89 15.47 -13.80
N ARG A 135 -14.39 15.50 -12.56
CA ARG A 135 -15.05 16.09 -11.41
C ARG A 135 -14.66 17.56 -11.26
N ASP A 136 -15.64 18.41 -10.98
CA ASP A 136 -15.41 19.82 -10.63
C ASP A 136 -14.77 19.95 -9.24
N VAL A 137 -15.11 19.04 -8.33
CA VAL A 137 -14.54 18.92 -6.99
C VAL A 137 -13.79 17.58 -6.89
N PRO A 138 -12.48 17.57 -6.63
CA PRO A 138 -11.71 16.35 -6.53
C PRO A 138 -12.21 15.40 -5.43
N LEU A 139 -12.32 14.11 -5.74
CA LEU A 139 -12.75 13.07 -4.83
C LEU A 139 -11.55 12.28 -4.32
N GLY A 140 -11.34 12.32 -3.02
CA GLY A 140 -10.30 11.53 -2.37
C GLY A 140 -10.84 10.48 -1.41
N ALA A 141 -9.94 9.57 -1.00
CA ALA A 141 -10.21 8.65 0.09
C ALA A 141 -9.21 8.80 1.23
N SER A 142 -9.70 8.64 2.46
CA SER A 142 -8.90 8.63 3.68
C SER A 142 -9.41 7.57 4.64
N TYR A 143 -8.52 7.02 5.46
CA TYR A 143 -8.89 6.03 6.48
C TYR A 143 -9.86 6.60 7.53
N LEU A 144 -9.70 7.88 7.85
CA LEU A 144 -10.61 8.61 8.72
C LEU A 144 -11.05 9.87 7.96
N PRO A 145 -12.28 9.93 7.45
CA PRO A 145 -12.87 11.22 7.18
C PRO A 145 -12.88 11.95 8.52
N VAL A 146 -12.24 13.11 8.60
CA VAL A 146 -12.30 13.93 9.80
C VAL A 146 -13.68 14.60 9.80
N PRO A 147 -14.61 14.23 10.70
CA PRO A 147 -15.91 14.89 10.76
C PRO A 147 -15.67 16.38 11.04
N GLY A 148 -16.15 17.26 10.18
CA GLY A 148 -16.04 18.71 10.33
C GLY A 148 -14.83 19.34 9.63
N GLU A 149 -13.93 18.61 9.01
CA GLU A 149 -13.04 19.15 7.99
C GLU A 149 -13.77 19.11 6.63
N GLU A 150 -14.77 19.96 6.47
CA GLU A 150 -15.31 20.30 5.16
C GLU A 150 -14.25 21.17 4.47
N HIS A 151 -13.37 20.53 3.70
CA HIS A 151 -12.55 21.27 2.77
C HIS A 151 -13.44 21.65 1.60
N ALA A 152 -13.71 22.95 1.44
CA ALA A 152 -14.58 23.46 0.36
C ALA A 152 -14.07 23.09 -1.05
N GLU A 153 -12.83 22.61 -1.15
CA GLU A 153 -12.13 22.33 -2.42
C GLU A 153 -12.00 20.82 -2.74
N VAL A 154 -12.36 19.92 -1.81
CA VAL A 154 -12.26 18.47 -2.04
C VAL A 154 -13.41 17.70 -1.36
N GLU A 155 -13.79 16.59 -1.94
CA GLU A 155 -14.68 15.59 -1.34
C GLU A 155 -13.87 14.42 -0.80
N LEU A 156 -14.22 13.91 0.40
CA LEU A 156 -13.58 12.77 1.01
C LEU A 156 -14.56 11.64 1.26
N VAL A 157 -14.21 10.45 0.79
CA VAL A 157 -14.86 9.20 1.18
C VAL A 157 -13.97 8.39 2.10
N ARG A 158 -14.57 7.43 2.76
CA ARG A 158 -13.80 6.51 3.59
C ARG A 158 -13.02 5.53 2.72
N SER A 159 -11.73 5.31 3.04
CA SER A 159 -10.89 4.24 2.50
C SER A 159 -11.57 2.87 2.64
N TRP A 160 -11.29 1.96 1.71
CA TRP A 160 -11.74 0.55 1.78
C TRP A 160 -11.05 -0.23 2.89
N GLY A 161 -10.09 0.38 3.60
CA GLY A 161 -9.36 -0.24 4.70
C GLY A 161 -8.30 -1.23 4.24
N SER A 162 -7.79 -1.02 3.03
CA SER A 162 -6.71 -1.75 2.39
C SER A 162 -6.05 -0.84 1.36
N CYS A 163 -4.76 -0.58 1.51
CA CYS A 163 -3.96 0.21 0.56
C CYS A 163 -3.88 -0.49 -0.80
N GLY A 164 -3.84 -1.83 -0.80
CA GLY A 164 -3.86 -2.64 -2.01
C GLY A 164 -5.21 -2.66 -2.74
N ILE A 165 -6.25 -2.07 -2.16
CA ILE A 165 -7.53 -1.76 -2.84
C ILE A 165 -7.55 -0.28 -3.25
N ASP A 166 -7.13 0.61 -2.36
CA ASP A 166 -7.21 2.06 -2.56
C ASP A 166 -6.30 2.53 -3.71
N TYR A 167 -5.03 2.06 -3.78
CA TYR A 167 -4.12 2.43 -4.86
C TYR A 167 -4.59 2.00 -6.25
N PRO A 168 -5.06 0.76 -6.47
CA PRO A 168 -5.69 0.37 -7.73
C PRO A 168 -6.88 1.24 -8.14
N LYS A 169 -7.71 1.70 -7.19
CA LYS A 169 -8.81 2.62 -7.47
C LYS A 169 -8.31 4.01 -7.89
N LEU A 170 -7.26 4.50 -7.24
CA LEU A 170 -6.61 5.76 -7.62
C LEU A 170 -6.09 5.70 -9.05
N ILE A 171 -5.28 4.70 -9.39
CA ILE A 171 -4.70 4.57 -10.73
C ILE A 171 -5.72 4.22 -11.82
N ALA A 172 -6.91 3.75 -11.46
CA ALA A 172 -8.04 3.57 -12.37
C ALA A 172 -8.86 4.87 -12.59
N GLY A 173 -8.55 5.97 -11.87
CA GLY A 173 -9.31 7.22 -11.94
C GLY A 173 -10.67 7.17 -11.23
N GLU A 174 -10.91 6.14 -10.40
CA GLU A 174 -12.10 6.09 -9.54
C GLU A 174 -12.00 7.14 -8.41
N LEU A 175 -10.78 7.49 -8.02
CA LEU A 175 -10.41 8.53 -7.08
C LEU A 175 -9.40 9.48 -7.72
N ASP A 176 -9.34 10.70 -7.23
CA ASP A 176 -8.39 11.71 -7.65
C ASP A 176 -7.17 11.78 -6.74
N PHE A 177 -7.35 11.44 -5.44
CA PHE A 177 -6.27 11.41 -4.47
C PHE A 177 -6.54 10.47 -3.29
N LEU A 178 -5.47 10.16 -2.55
CA LEU A 178 -5.49 9.40 -1.30
C LEU A 178 -4.74 10.16 -0.22
N CYS A 179 -5.26 10.12 1.01
CA CYS A 179 -4.60 10.69 2.19
C CYS A 179 -4.47 9.65 3.30
N TYR A 180 -3.23 9.41 3.74
CA TYR A 180 -2.92 8.50 4.82
C TYR A 180 -2.20 9.20 5.97
N ARG A 181 -2.43 8.73 7.20
CA ARG A 181 -1.74 9.20 8.41
C ARG A 181 -0.59 8.28 8.84
N SER A 182 -0.54 7.05 8.32
CA SER A 182 0.60 6.15 8.47
C SER A 182 1.41 6.14 7.16
N MET A 183 2.69 5.79 7.27
CA MET A 183 3.60 5.75 6.14
C MET A 183 4.46 4.49 6.18
N PHE A 184 3.87 3.39 6.68
CA PHE A 184 4.58 2.13 6.72
C PHE A 184 4.94 1.67 5.29
N PRO A 185 6.17 1.22 5.07
CA PRO A 185 6.64 0.91 3.71
C PRO A 185 5.87 -0.23 3.06
N TRP A 186 5.39 -1.20 3.83
CA TRP A 186 4.61 -2.33 3.30
C TRP A 186 3.25 -1.91 2.75
N ASP A 187 2.58 -0.90 3.36
CA ASP A 187 1.30 -0.35 2.91
C ASP A 187 1.43 0.46 1.61
N HIS A 188 2.61 1.07 1.37
CA HIS A 188 2.66 2.16 0.40
C HIS A 188 3.65 1.97 -0.75
N LEU A 189 4.78 1.27 -0.57
CA LEU A 189 5.83 1.24 -1.59
C LEU A 189 5.37 0.71 -2.96
N PRO A 190 4.58 -0.37 -3.07
CA PRO A 190 4.10 -0.83 -4.37
C PRO A 190 3.17 0.19 -5.04
N GLY A 191 2.19 0.70 -4.28
CA GLY A 191 1.23 1.69 -4.77
C GLY A 191 1.88 3.02 -5.15
N ALA A 192 2.89 3.45 -4.37
CA ALA A 192 3.66 4.66 -4.63
C ALA A 192 4.36 4.61 -6.00
N LEU A 193 5.00 3.48 -6.31
CA LEU A 193 5.64 3.29 -7.59
C LEU A 193 4.60 3.26 -8.74
N MET A 194 3.44 2.60 -8.53
CA MET A 194 2.35 2.58 -9.53
C MET A 194 1.86 3.99 -9.86
N VAL A 195 1.62 4.82 -8.83
CA VAL A 195 1.19 6.21 -9.00
C VAL A 195 2.23 7.00 -9.80
N THR A 196 3.51 6.86 -9.47
CA THR A 196 4.60 7.59 -10.12
C THR A 196 4.78 7.16 -11.57
N GLU A 197 4.75 5.86 -11.88
CA GLU A 197 4.89 5.33 -13.24
C GLU A 197 3.73 5.73 -14.16
N LEU A 198 2.56 6.05 -13.59
CA LEU A 198 1.41 6.55 -14.33
C LEU A 198 1.29 8.09 -14.32
N GLY A 199 2.38 8.81 -13.96
CA GLY A 199 2.46 10.27 -14.05
C GLY A 199 1.86 11.04 -12.87
N GLY A 200 1.38 10.33 -11.85
CA GLY A 200 0.89 10.91 -10.61
C GLY A 200 2.01 11.35 -9.67
N ARG A 201 1.62 11.86 -8.50
CA ARG A 201 2.54 12.29 -7.45
C ARG A 201 2.20 11.62 -6.12
N ILE A 202 3.23 11.22 -5.39
CA ILE A 202 3.15 10.79 -4.00
C ILE A 202 4.25 11.46 -3.18
N ALA A 203 3.86 12.15 -2.13
CA ALA A 203 4.79 12.86 -1.27
C ALA A 203 4.17 13.09 0.12
N THR A 204 5.01 13.44 1.09
CA THR A 204 4.56 13.88 2.41
C THR A 204 3.83 15.22 2.31
N ASP A 205 3.05 15.57 3.33
CA ASP A 205 2.44 16.89 3.46
C ASP A 205 3.44 18.06 3.40
N THR A 206 4.71 17.81 3.72
CA THR A 206 5.79 18.79 3.58
C THR A 206 6.38 18.86 2.16
N GLY A 207 5.97 17.96 1.26
CA GLY A 207 6.41 17.91 -0.14
C GLY A 207 7.63 17.03 -0.40
N ALA A 208 8.15 16.31 0.59
CA ALA A 208 9.23 15.35 0.39
C ALA A 208 8.70 14.11 -0.36
N ASP A 209 9.36 13.73 -1.44
CA ASP A 209 9.00 12.56 -2.23
C ASP A 209 9.11 11.28 -1.38
N TYR A 210 8.15 10.36 -1.57
CA TYR A 210 8.08 9.15 -0.76
C TYR A 210 9.01 8.05 -1.29
N HIS A 211 9.78 7.45 -0.39
CA HIS A 211 10.63 6.29 -0.62
C HIS A 211 10.83 5.49 0.69
N ALA A 212 11.52 4.36 0.64
CA ALA A 212 11.63 3.41 1.76
C ALA A 212 12.23 3.97 3.07
N GLY A 213 12.91 5.13 3.02
CA GLY A 213 13.49 5.79 4.20
C GLY A 213 12.68 6.99 4.72
N VAL A 214 11.54 7.30 4.10
CA VAL A 214 10.75 8.48 4.49
C VAL A 214 9.84 8.16 5.66
N ILE A 215 9.94 8.98 6.70
CA ILE A 215 9.08 8.96 7.87
C ILE A 215 8.33 10.30 7.94
N GLY A 216 7.04 10.27 8.19
CA GLY A 216 6.22 11.48 8.27
C GLY A 216 4.88 11.22 8.94
N ARG A 217 4.03 12.25 8.95
CA ARG A 217 2.72 12.20 9.60
C ARG A 217 1.56 12.04 8.62
N ARG A 218 1.77 12.44 7.36
CA ARG A 218 0.73 12.43 6.34
C ARG A 218 1.36 12.15 4.99
N LEU A 219 0.78 11.20 4.26
CA LEU A 219 1.15 10.85 2.91
C LEU A 219 -0.01 11.18 1.99
N VAL A 220 0.26 11.92 0.93
CA VAL A 220 -0.72 12.28 -0.10
C VAL A 220 -0.28 11.68 -1.43
N SER A 221 -1.19 10.99 -2.10
CA SER A 221 -1.01 10.44 -3.43
C SER A 221 -2.11 10.98 -4.34
N ALA A 222 -1.79 11.42 -5.53
CA ALA A 222 -2.77 11.92 -6.49
C ALA A 222 -2.44 11.48 -7.93
N THR A 223 -3.46 11.47 -8.78
CA THR A 223 -3.32 11.08 -10.20
C THR A 223 -2.48 12.06 -11.01
N ASP A 224 -2.35 13.30 -10.55
CA ASP A 224 -1.45 14.29 -11.13
C ASP A 224 -0.89 15.27 -10.06
N PRO A 225 0.20 16.01 -10.38
CA PRO A 225 0.83 16.94 -9.44
C PRO A 225 -0.04 18.12 -9.01
N HIS A 226 -1.01 18.57 -9.83
CA HIS A 226 -1.90 19.67 -9.47
C HIS A 226 -2.93 19.21 -8.41
N LEU A 227 -3.57 18.06 -8.64
CA LEU A 227 -4.47 17.44 -7.65
C LEU A 227 -3.76 17.14 -6.33
N TRP A 228 -2.46 16.78 -6.39
CA TRP A 228 -1.67 16.60 -5.19
C TRP A 228 -1.55 17.89 -4.36
N GLN A 229 -1.35 19.05 -5.01
CA GLN A 229 -1.31 20.34 -4.30
C GLN A 229 -2.63 20.64 -3.60
N VAL A 230 -3.76 20.46 -4.32
CA VAL A 230 -5.11 20.68 -3.76
C VAL A 230 -5.38 19.74 -2.57
N ALA A 231 -5.00 18.48 -2.68
CA ALA A 231 -5.23 17.47 -1.63
C ALA A 231 -4.34 17.64 -0.40
N ARG A 232 -3.17 18.31 -0.56
CA ARG A 232 -2.23 18.56 0.53
C ARG A 232 -2.71 19.69 1.44
N ASP A 233 -3.23 20.76 0.88
CA ASP A 233 -3.66 21.99 1.56
C ASP A 233 -4.98 21.79 2.29
#